data_8451892bb033a171951eaf80855c0065
#
_entry.id   8451892bb033a171951eaf80855c0065
#
_cell.length_a   1.000
_cell.length_b   1.000
_cell.length_c   1.000
_cell.angle_alpha   90.00
_cell.angle_beta   90.00
_cell.angle_gamma   90.00
#
_symmetry.space_group_name_H-M   'P 1'
#
loop_
_entity.id
_entity.type
_entity.pdbx_description
1 polymer ?
#
loop_
_entity_poly.entity_id
_entity_poly.type
_entity_poly.pdbx_seq_one_letter_code
_entity_poly.pdbx_strand_id
1 'polypeptide(L)'
;VNFLNQLVETVRQKLRTIERESLLSADTWLTLLPEFGFNDENPEELPAEMLAQPGLGLRIWQYPNQFAPYMAWLVSKANQINSYLEIGTRHGGTFVIQVETLRRVNQHFNKAVAVDLIDQPELLDGYEYIQQDSQSKDFSQWISKQFFDCIFVDGDHKYEGVRKDAGLTIERCNVQVFHDISSDSCKDVGAYWQEHKIAHNGTHHFLEFVDQYDSVGGSFLGIGVAYRKDWIVVK
;
A
#
# COMPACT_ATOMS: atom_id res chain seq x y z
N VAL A 1 6.87 -14.00 -23.75
CA VAL A 1 6.11 -13.18 -22.78
C VAL A 1 6.23 -13.90 -21.45
N ASN A 2 6.87 -13.28 -20.45
CA ASN A 2 7.06 -13.88 -19.14
C ASN A 2 5.69 -14.08 -18.46
N PHE A 3 5.52 -15.19 -17.73
CA PHE A 3 4.28 -15.53 -17.02
C PHE A 3 3.80 -14.37 -16.09
N LEU A 4 4.71 -13.67 -15.44
CA LEU A 4 4.41 -12.58 -14.51
C LEU A 4 3.95 -11.29 -15.22
N ASN A 5 4.46 -10.99 -16.42
CA ASN A 5 3.92 -9.92 -17.26
C ASN A 5 2.48 -10.23 -17.70
N GLN A 6 2.18 -11.52 -17.90
CA GLN A 6 0.83 -11.98 -18.21
C GLN A 6 -0.10 -11.82 -17.00
N LEU A 7 0.42 -12.01 -15.78
CA LEU A 7 -0.34 -11.80 -14.54
C LEU A 7 -0.75 -10.33 -14.38
N VAL A 8 0.17 -9.39 -14.55
CA VAL A 8 -0.14 -7.94 -14.46
C VAL A 8 -1.20 -7.55 -15.50
N GLU A 9 -1.09 -8.06 -16.73
CA GLU A 9 -2.10 -7.78 -17.76
C GLU A 9 -3.46 -8.41 -17.41
N THR A 10 -3.48 -9.58 -16.78
CA THR A 10 -4.72 -10.19 -16.27
C THR A 10 -5.37 -9.33 -15.19
N VAL A 11 -4.59 -8.79 -14.27
CA VAL A 11 -5.07 -7.82 -13.26
C VAL A 11 -5.69 -6.59 -13.93
N ARG A 12 -5.01 -6.01 -14.92
CA ARG A 12 -5.51 -4.87 -15.70
C ARG A 12 -6.84 -5.17 -16.39
N GLN A 13 -6.91 -6.31 -17.07
CA GLN A 13 -8.12 -6.73 -17.79
C GLN A 13 -9.28 -6.90 -16.80
N LYS A 14 -9.04 -7.56 -15.67
CA LYS A 14 -10.05 -7.74 -14.64
C LYS A 14 -10.56 -6.42 -14.09
N LEU A 15 -9.67 -5.50 -13.74
CA LEU A 15 -10.05 -4.16 -13.26
C LEU A 15 -10.85 -3.38 -14.31
N ARG A 16 -10.57 -3.56 -15.61
CA ARG A 16 -11.35 -2.93 -16.71
C ARG A 16 -12.78 -3.43 -16.82
N THR A 17 -13.07 -4.66 -16.39
CA THR A 17 -14.42 -5.22 -16.44
C THR A 17 -15.34 -4.74 -15.32
N ILE A 18 -14.76 -4.08 -14.31
CA ILE A 18 -15.49 -3.60 -13.13
C ILE A 18 -15.85 -2.12 -13.31
N GLU A 19 -17.11 -1.78 -13.09
CA GLU A 19 -17.54 -0.39 -13.09
C GLU A 19 -16.81 0.40 -11.99
N ARG A 20 -16.43 1.65 -12.33
CA ARG A 20 -15.66 2.50 -11.42
C ARG A 20 -16.38 2.71 -10.08
N GLU A 21 -17.67 2.90 -10.13
CA GLU A 21 -18.56 3.10 -8.98
C GLU A 21 -18.54 1.88 -8.05
N SER A 22 -18.43 0.68 -8.59
CA SER A 22 -18.30 -0.56 -7.80
C SER A 22 -16.96 -0.62 -7.04
N LEU A 23 -15.88 -0.07 -7.59
CA LEU A 23 -14.58 0.00 -6.91
C LEU A 23 -14.57 0.95 -5.70
N LEU A 24 -15.61 1.76 -5.50
CA LEU A 24 -15.81 2.58 -4.30
C LEU A 24 -16.36 1.77 -3.11
N SER A 25 -16.75 0.50 -3.32
CA SER A 25 -17.29 -0.38 -2.28
C SER A 25 -16.21 -1.33 -1.75
N ALA A 26 -16.09 -1.41 -0.42
CA ALA A 26 -15.23 -2.39 0.23
C ALA A 26 -15.68 -3.83 -0.08
N ASP A 27 -16.99 -4.10 -0.20
CA ASP A 27 -17.51 -5.43 -0.53
C ASP A 27 -17.03 -5.92 -1.91
N THR A 28 -16.92 -5.00 -2.88
CA THR A 28 -16.33 -5.33 -4.19
C THR A 28 -14.87 -5.78 -4.03
N TRP A 29 -14.10 -5.09 -3.21
CA TRP A 29 -12.70 -5.45 -2.95
C TRP A 29 -12.58 -6.74 -2.15
N LEU A 30 -13.44 -6.98 -1.16
CA LEU A 30 -13.47 -8.26 -0.43
C LEU A 30 -13.72 -9.46 -1.35
N THR A 31 -14.48 -9.27 -2.41
CA THR A 31 -14.71 -10.30 -3.43
C THR A 31 -13.54 -10.41 -4.42
N LEU A 32 -12.93 -9.29 -4.78
CA LEU A 32 -11.92 -9.20 -5.84
C LEU A 32 -10.52 -9.60 -5.38
N LEU A 33 -10.10 -9.19 -4.19
CA LEU A 33 -8.75 -9.44 -3.67
C LEU A 33 -8.37 -10.92 -3.63
N PRO A 34 -9.24 -11.85 -3.16
CA PRO A 34 -8.96 -13.28 -3.18
C PRO A 34 -8.66 -13.82 -4.59
N GLU A 35 -9.26 -13.24 -5.63
CA GLU A 35 -9.02 -13.68 -7.00
C GLU A 35 -7.61 -13.29 -7.50
N PHE A 36 -7.02 -12.22 -6.97
CA PHE A 36 -5.64 -11.84 -7.27
C PHE A 36 -4.61 -12.69 -6.53
N GLY A 37 -4.94 -13.17 -5.34
CA GLY A 37 -4.12 -14.06 -4.53
C GLY A 37 -3.29 -13.35 -3.47
N PHE A 38 -3.27 -13.97 -2.29
CA PHE A 38 -2.50 -13.52 -1.14
C PHE A 38 -1.15 -14.23 -1.05
N ASN A 39 -0.23 -13.65 -0.28
CA ASN A 39 1.05 -14.26 0.00
C ASN A 39 0.87 -15.50 0.91
N ASP A 40 1.58 -16.59 0.59
CA ASP A 40 1.51 -17.89 1.24
C ASP A 40 2.84 -18.34 1.89
N GLU A 41 3.81 -17.41 2.00
CA GLU A 41 5.14 -17.76 2.53
C GLU A 41 5.13 -18.10 4.02
N ASN A 42 4.26 -17.46 4.80
CA ASN A 42 4.11 -17.70 6.23
C ASN A 42 2.66 -18.09 6.53
N PRO A 43 2.23 -19.30 6.19
CA PRO A 43 0.84 -19.71 6.36
C PRO A 43 0.35 -19.67 7.81
N GLU A 44 1.24 -19.77 8.80
CA GLU A 44 0.93 -19.67 10.22
C GLU A 44 0.56 -18.24 10.65
N GLU A 45 0.94 -17.24 9.88
CA GLU A 45 0.61 -15.82 10.11
C GLU A 45 -0.69 -15.42 9.39
N LEU A 46 -1.21 -16.27 8.52
CA LEU A 46 -2.40 -15.99 7.75
C LEU A 46 -3.65 -16.56 8.43
N PRO A 47 -4.74 -15.82 8.46
CA PRO A 47 -6.02 -16.38 8.91
C PRO A 47 -6.49 -17.50 7.98
N ALA A 48 -7.26 -18.43 8.52
CA ALA A 48 -7.76 -19.59 7.77
C ALA A 48 -8.52 -19.18 6.50
N GLU A 49 -9.19 -18.03 6.54
CA GLU A 49 -9.94 -17.46 5.43
C GLU A 49 -9.05 -17.06 4.23
N MET A 50 -7.76 -16.80 4.47
CA MET A 50 -6.78 -16.45 3.42
C MET A 50 -6.04 -17.66 2.86
N LEU A 51 -5.83 -18.70 3.66
CA LEU A 51 -5.02 -19.87 3.29
C LEU A 51 -5.55 -20.65 2.09
N ALA A 52 -6.85 -20.60 1.83
CA ALA A 52 -7.51 -21.35 0.78
C ALA A 52 -7.55 -20.63 -0.59
N GLN A 53 -6.91 -19.46 -0.74
CA GLN A 53 -7.14 -18.59 -1.88
C GLN A 53 -5.85 -18.18 -2.59
N PRO A 54 -5.20 -19.09 -3.35
CA PRO A 54 -4.00 -18.76 -4.10
C PRO A 54 -4.26 -17.73 -5.22
N GLY A 55 -5.50 -17.61 -5.69
CA GLY A 55 -5.91 -16.66 -6.73
C GLY A 55 -5.04 -16.77 -7.98
N LEU A 56 -4.74 -15.64 -8.59
CA LEU A 56 -3.82 -15.52 -9.73
C LEU A 56 -2.34 -15.56 -9.33
N GLY A 57 -2.02 -15.52 -8.03
CA GLY A 57 -0.65 -15.55 -7.53
C GLY A 57 0.02 -14.18 -7.45
N LEU A 58 -0.74 -13.10 -7.28
CA LEU A 58 -0.19 -11.74 -7.11
C LEU A 58 0.59 -11.59 -5.79
N ARG A 59 0.38 -12.48 -4.84
CA ARG A 59 1.08 -12.52 -3.53
C ARG A 59 0.93 -11.23 -2.73
N ILE A 60 -0.31 -10.72 -2.66
CA ILE A 60 -0.64 -9.54 -1.86
C ILE A 60 -0.40 -9.86 -0.38
N TRP A 61 0.43 -9.05 0.29
CA TRP A 61 0.69 -9.18 1.73
C TRP A 61 -0.13 -8.15 2.50
N GLN A 62 -1.45 -8.21 2.36
CA GLN A 62 -2.39 -7.31 3.01
C GLN A 62 -3.60 -8.10 3.51
N TYR A 63 -4.15 -7.68 4.63
CA TYR A 63 -5.29 -8.31 5.25
C TYR A 63 -6.60 -7.84 4.58
N PRO A 64 -7.45 -8.73 4.03
CA PRO A 64 -8.61 -8.32 3.23
C PRO A 64 -9.55 -7.36 3.94
N ASN A 65 -9.88 -7.62 5.23
CA ASN A 65 -10.80 -6.77 6.00
C ASN A 65 -10.27 -5.35 6.25
N GLN A 66 -8.95 -5.15 6.13
CA GLN A 66 -8.28 -3.86 6.26
C GLN A 66 -8.00 -3.25 4.89
N PHE A 67 -7.53 -4.07 3.95
CA PHE A 67 -7.11 -3.59 2.63
C PHE A 67 -8.30 -3.26 1.72
N ALA A 68 -9.44 -3.98 1.80
CA ALA A 68 -10.61 -3.70 1.00
C ALA A 68 -11.21 -2.30 1.27
N PRO A 69 -11.50 -1.89 2.51
CA PRO A 69 -11.96 -0.53 2.78
C PRO A 69 -10.90 0.53 2.49
N TYR A 70 -9.61 0.23 2.68
CA TYR A 70 -8.53 1.12 2.25
C TYR A 70 -8.53 1.31 0.73
N MET A 71 -8.66 0.25 -0.06
CA MET A 71 -8.72 0.34 -1.53
C MET A 71 -9.94 1.14 -2.01
N ALA A 72 -11.11 0.95 -1.39
CA ALA A 72 -12.29 1.76 -1.66
C ALA A 72 -12.05 3.25 -1.36
N TRP A 73 -11.38 3.55 -0.23
CA TRP A 73 -10.96 4.91 0.09
C TRP A 73 -9.95 5.45 -0.94
N LEU A 74 -8.94 4.68 -1.33
CA LEU A 74 -7.94 5.07 -2.32
C LEU A 74 -8.62 5.45 -3.67
N VAL A 75 -9.57 4.63 -4.12
CA VAL A 75 -10.37 4.92 -5.33
C VAL A 75 -11.17 6.21 -5.18
N SER A 76 -11.73 6.49 -3.99
CA SER A 76 -12.48 7.72 -3.73
C SER A 76 -11.62 8.99 -3.86
N LYS A 77 -10.29 8.86 -3.70
CA LYS A 77 -9.30 9.93 -3.79
C LYS A 77 -8.49 9.91 -5.09
N ALA A 78 -8.68 8.91 -5.92
CA ALA A 78 -7.82 8.62 -7.06
C ALA A 78 -7.66 9.80 -8.04
N ASN A 79 -8.69 10.62 -8.27
CA ASN A 79 -8.61 11.79 -9.17
C ASN A 79 -7.55 12.83 -8.76
N GLN A 80 -7.04 12.74 -7.53
CA GLN A 80 -6.04 13.65 -6.98
C GLN A 80 -4.68 12.97 -6.80
N ILE A 81 -4.57 11.67 -7.10
CA ILE A 81 -3.36 10.87 -6.95
C ILE A 81 -2.82 10.60 -8.35
N ASN A 82 -1.88 11.42 -8.82
CA ASN A 82 -1.22 11.26 -10.11
C ASN A 82 0.12 10.54 -10.00
N SER A 83 0.65 10.43 -8.78
CA SER A 83 1.94 9.83 -8.48
C SER A 83 1.90 9.01 -7.19
N TYR A 84 2.56 7.85 -7.22
CA TYR A 84 2.58 6.87 -6.13
C TYR A 84 4.00 6.36 -5.89
N LEU A 85 4.38 6.26 -4.63
CA LEU A 85 5.63 5.63 -4.17
C LEU A 85 5.30 4.56 -3.13
N GLU A 86 5.95 3.41 -3.20
CA GLU A 86 5.91 2.39 -2.15
C GLU A 86 7.33 2.08 -1.68
N ILE A 87 7.55 2.15 -0.38
CA ILE A 87 8.81 1.78 0.31
C ILE A 87 8.56 0.44 1.00
N GLY A 88 9.33 -0.59 0.65
CA GLY A 88 9.14 -1.96 1.11
C GLY A 88 8.12 -2.71 0.26
N THR A 89 8.44 -2.93 -1.00
CA THR A 89 7.50 -3.56 -1.96
C THR A 89 7.54 -5.09 -1.93
N ARG A 90 8.59 -5.70 -1.37
CA ARG A 90 8.79 -7.14 -1.33
C ARG A 90 8.50 -7.81 -2.69
N HIS A 91 7.46 -8.65 -2.79
CA HIS A 91 7.07 -9.32 -4.04
C HIS A 91 6.37 -8.42 -5.06
N GLY A 92 5.96 -7.22 -4.67
CA GLY A 92 5.31 -6.25 -5.52
C GLY A 92 3.79 -6.39 -5.67
N GLY A 93 3.16 -7.38 -5.02
CA GLY A 93 1.72 -7.62 -5.19
C GLY A 93 0.86 -6.44 -4.72
N THR A 94 1.16 -5.89 -3.55
CA THR A 94 0.49 -4.70 -3.00
C THR A 94 0.68 -3.50 -3.92
N PHE A 95 1.91 -3.27 -4.38
CA PHE A 95 2.23 -2.20 -5.33
C PHE A 95 1.43 -2.32 -6.62
N VAL A 96 1.45 -3.49 -7.26
CA VAL A 96 0.76 -3.72 -8.54
C VAL A 96 -0.72 -3.45 -8.44
N ILE A 97 -1.41 -3.99 -7.41
CA ILE A 97 -2.87 -3.80 -7.31
C ILE A 97 -3.23 -2.33 -7.08
N GLN A 98 -2.48 -1.59 -6.28
CA GLN A 98 -2.71 -0.16 -6.04
C GLN A 98 -2.45 0.66 -7.31
N VAL A 99 -1.31 0.44 -7.96
CA VAL A 99 -0.90 1.18 -9.16
C VAL A 99 -1.86 0.92 -10.32
N GLU A 100 -2.23 -0.34 -10.59
CA GLU A 100 -3.13 -0.66 -11.70
C GLU A 100 -4.56 -0.19 -11.43
N THR A 101 -4.97 -0.14 -10.16
CA THR A 101 -6.23 0.50 -9.77
C THR A 101 -6.20 2.01 -10.04
N LEU A 102 -5.15 2.71 -9.60
CA LEU A 102 -5.00 4.14 -9.86
C LEU A 102 -4.96 4.45 -11.36
N ARG A 103 -4.22 3.67 -12.16
CA ARG A 103 -4.21 3.77 -13.63
C ARG A 103 -5.58 3.58 -14.25
N ARG A 104 -6.39 2.65 -13.71
CA ARG A 104 -7.74 2.35 -14.21
C ARG A 104 -8.72 3.50 -13.95
N VAL A 105 -8.61 4.16 -12.79
CA VAL A 105 -9.61 5.13 -12.32
C VAL A 105 -9.21 6.59 -12.50
N ASN A 106 -7.92 6.87 -12.74
CA ASN A 106 -7.38 8.21 -12.97
C ASN A 106 -6.55 8.28 -14.25
N GLN A 107 -7.08 8.94 -15.28
CA GLN A 107 -6.39 9.13 -16.57
C GLN A 107 -5.13 10.01 -16.48
N HIS A 108 -4.96 10.75 -15.40
CA HIS A 108 -3.79 11.62 -15.16
C HIS A 108 -2.70 10.93 -14.33
N PHE A 109 -2.95 9.70 -13.87
CA PHE A 109 -1.94 8.92 -13.15
C PHE A 109 -0.76 8.59 -14.07
N ASN A 110 0.43 9.06 -13.72
CA ASN A 110 1.57 9.01 -14.63
C ASN A 110 2.89 8.56 -14.01
N LYS A 111 2.96 8.44 -12.68
CA LYS A 111 4.19 8.06 -12.00
C LYS A 111 3.93 7.03 -10.91
N ALA A 112 4.67 5.93 -10.94
CA ALA A 112 4.69 4.93 -9.88
C ALA A 112 6.12 4.43 -9.69
N VAL A 113 6.60 4.45 -8.46
CA VAL A 113 7.95 4.04 -8.09
C VAL A 113 7.88 3.03 -6.95
N ALA A 114 8.57 1.92 -7.09
CA ALA A 114 8.76 0.91 -6.06
C ALA A 114 10.19 1.01 -5.50
N VAL A 115 10.34 0.91 -4.19
CA VAL A 115 11.64 0.94 -3.50
C VAL A 115 11.76 -0.23 -2.56
N ASP A 116 12.84 -0.99 -2.67
CA ASP A 116 13.15 -2.08 -1.73
C ASP A 116 14.67 -2.34 -1.67
N LEU A 117 15.09 -3.11 -0.67
CA LEU A 117 16.46 -3.61 -0.50
C LEU A 117 16.82 -4.77 -1.44
N ILE A 118 15.81 -5.57 -1.79
CA ILE A 118 15.97 -6.78 -2.61
C ILE A 118 16.14 -6.46 -4.09
N ASP A 119 16.57 -7.44 -4.87
CA ASP A 119 16.57 -7.34 -6.33
C ASP A 119 15.13 -7.15 -6.83
N GLN A 120 14.99 -6.42 -7.94
CA GLN A 120 13.68 -6.17 -8.53
C GLN A 120 12.91 -7.47 -8.77
N PRO A 121 11.74 -7.65 -8.15
CA PRO A 121 10.90 -8.80 -8.45
C PRO A 121 10.44 -8.79 -9.91
N GLU A 122 10.40 -9.96 -10.55
CA GLU A 122 9.93 -10.09 -11.95
C GLU A 122 8.52 -9.53 -12.17
N LEU A 123 7.66 -9.56 -11.13
CA LEU A 123 6.33 -8.96 -11.16
C LEU A 123 6.37 -7.45 -11.44
N LEU A 124 7.46 -6.79 -11.07
CA LEU A 124 7.67 -5.36 -11.27
C LEU A 124 8.41 -5.01 -12.55
N ASP A 125 8.64 -5.97 -13.45
CA ASP A 125 9.18 -5.69 -14.77
C ASP A 125 8.31 -4.65 -15.50
N GLY A 126 8.94 -3.58 -15.98
CA GLY A 126 8.25 -2.47 -16.65
C GLY A 126 7.69 -1.39 -15.72
N TYR A 127 7.91 -1.51 -14.40
CA TYR A 127 7.72 -0.40 -13.45
C TYR A 127 9.06 0.26 -13.10
N GLU A 128 9.00 1.51 -12.63
CA GLU A 128 10.18 2.16 -12.06
C GLU A 128 10.48 1.53 -10.71
N TYR A 129 11.66 0.92 -10.58
CA TYR A 129 12.12 0.24 -9.37
C TYR A 129 13.48 0.80 -8.94
N ILE A 130 13.61 1.07 -7.66
CA ILE A 130 14.85 1.54 -7.04
C ILE A 130 15.28 0.52 -5.99
N GLN A 131 16.30 -0.27 -6.31
CA GLN A 131 16.93 -1.15 -5.33
C GLN A 131 17.80 -0.31 -4.41
N GLN A 132 17.29 0.09 -3.28
CA GLN A 132 17.99 0.95 -2.34
C GLN A 132 17.45 0.83 -0.92
N ASP A 133 18.37 0.97 0.05
CA ASP A 133 18.03 1.17 1.45
C ASP A 133 17.38 2.56 1.65
N SER A 134 16.11 2.60 2.07
CA SER A 134 15.39 3.85 2.41
C SER A 134 16.04 4.60 3.59
N GLN A 135 16.87 3.88 4.39
CA GLN A 135 17.65 4.48 5.47
C GLN A 135 18.96 5.12 4.98
N SER A 136 19.32 4.96 3.71
CA SER A 136 20.58 5.48 3.15
C SER A 136 20.58 7.00 2.95
N LYS A 137 21.77 7.59 2.86
CA LYS A 137 21.93 9.01 2.49
C LYS A 137 21.49 9.27 1.04
N ASP A 138 21.74 8.32 0.16
CA ASP A 138 21.44 8.44 -1.26
C ASP A 138 19.92 8.47 -1.47
N PHE A 139 19.16 7.61 -0.77
CA PHE A 139 17.70 7.68 -0.77
C PHE A 139 17.21 9.02 -0.21
N SER A 140 17.76 9.47 0.92
CA SER A 140 17.41 10.77 1.51
C SER A 140 17.62 11.94 0.53
N GLN A 141 18.74 11.91 -0.23
CA GLN A 141 19.02 12.92 -1.26
C GLN A 141 18.07 12.81 -2.45
N TRP A 142 17.72 11.60 -2.86
CA TRP A 142 16.78 11.37 -3.96
C TRP A 142 15.37 11.83 -3.59
N ILE A 143 14.81 11.36 -2.46
CA ILE A 143 13.45 11.70 -2.04
C ILE A 143 13.27 13.20 -1.76
N SER A 144 14.35 13.88 -1.29
CA SER A 144 14.30 15.33 -1.04
C SER A 144 13.99 16.16 -2.28
N LYS A 145 14.21 15.61 -3.48
CA LYS A 145 13.96 16.24 -4.78
C LYS A 145 12.67 15.76 -5.44
N GLN A 146 11.94 14.85 -4.78
CA GLN A 146 10.71 14.26 -5.29
C GLN A 146 9.50 14.83 -4.55
N PHE A 147 8.35 14.68 -5.18
CA PHE A 147 7.03 14.80 -4.57
C PHE A 147 6.13 13.73 -5.17
N PHE A 148 5.35 13.08 -4.32
CA PHE A 148 4.35 12.09 -4.72
C PHE A 148 3.01 12.46 -4.10
N ASP A 149 1.90 12.18 -4.79
CA ASP A 149 0.59 12.43 -4.20
C ASP A 149 0.30 11.43 -3.08
N CYS A 150 0.75 10.18 -3.23
CA CYS A 150 0.61 9.14 -2.23
C CYS A 150 1.92 8.39 -2.03
N ILE A 151 2.33 8.20 -0.78
CA ILE A 151 3.48 7.38 -0.40
C ILE A 151 3.01 6.30 0.59
N PHE A 152 3.27 5.03 0.28
CA PHE A 152 3.01 3.88 1.13
C PHE A 152 4.32 3.45 1.80
N VAL A 153 4.35 3.41 3.14
CA VAL A 153 5.51 3.07 3.96
C VAL A 153 5.28 1.70 4.59
N ASP A 154 6.04 0.71 4.13
CA ASP A 154 6.00 -0.69 4.56
C ASP A 154 7.42 -1.31 4.56
N GLY A 155 8.41 -0.51 4.92
CA GLY A 155 9.83 -0.90 4.88
C GLY A 155 10.33 -1.53 6.18
N ASP A 156 11.08 -0.78 6.99
CA ASP A 156 11.61 -1.26 8.27
C ASP A 156 10.55 -1.14 9.37
N HIS A 157 10.23 -2.25 10.04
CA HIS A 157 9.23 -2.31 11.11
C HIS A 157 9.80 -1.96 12.50
N LYS A 158 11.06 -1.55 12.59
CA LYS A 158 11.64 -1.02 13.83
C LYS A 158 11.31 0.47 13.98
N TYR A 159 11.14 0.92 15.21
CA TYR A 159 10.78 2.30 15.52
C TYR A 159 11.62 3.34 14.77
N GLU A 160 12.96 3.22 14.83
CA GLU A 160 13.86 4.19 14.17
C GLU A 160 13.76 4.13 12.63
N GLY A 161 13.51 2.96 12.07
CA GLY A 161 13.31 2.77 10.62
C GLY A 161 12.04 3.45 10.13
N VAL A 162 10.89 3.10 10.69
CA VAL A 162 9.61 3.71 10.32
C VAL A 162 9.61 5.23 10.59
N ARG A 163 10.21 5.67 11.69
CA ARG A 163 10.37 7.09 12.01
C ARG A 163 11.15 7.84 10.94
N LYS A 164 12.23 7.23 10.42
CA LYS A 164 13.05 7.83 9.40
C LYS A 164 12.34 7.88 8.06
N ASP A 165 11.73 6.78 7.61
CA ASP A 165 10.97 6.74 6.36
C ASP A 165 9.81 7.74 6.38
N ALA A 166 9.05 7.78 7.46
CA ALA A 166 7.98 8.74 7.66
C ALA A 166 8.46 10.19 7.64
N GLY A 167 9.55 10.48 8.40
CA GLY A 167 10.12 11.82 8.48
C GLY A 167 10.67 12.33 7.15
N LEU A 168 11.25 11.45 6.32
CA LEU A 168 11.73 11.78 4.98
C LEU A 168 10.60 12.07 3.99
N THR A 169 9.42 11.49 4.20
CA THR A 169 8.33 11.45 3.21
C THR A 169 7.15 12.35 3.54
N ILE A 170 6.92 12.73 4.81
CA ILE A 170 5.74 13.52 5.22
C ILE A 170 5.61 14.86 4.48
N GLU A 171 6.71 15.57 4.26
CA GLU A 171 6.74 16.83 3.51
C GLU A 171 6.86 16.61 1.99
N ARG A 172 6.84 15.36 1.54
CA ARG A 172 7.01 14.94 0.14
C ARG A 172 5.77 14.30 -0.44
N CYS A 173 4.64 14.34 0.29
CA CYS A 173 3.39 13.78 -0.20
C CYS A 173 2.17 14.56 0.31
N ASN A 174 1.05 14.29 -0.33
CA ASN A 174 -0.27 14.70 0.14
C ASN A 174 -0.88 13.65 1.06
N VAL A 175 -0.58 12.38 0.78
CA VAL A 175 -1.07 11.21 1.52
C VAL A 175 0.12 10.34 1.89
N GLN A 176 0.27 10.03 3.17
CA GLN A 176 1.20 9.05 3.69
C GLN A 176 0.44 7.88 4.29
N VAL A 177 0.75 6.68 3.85
CA VAL A 177 0.10 5.45 4.30
C VAL A 177 1.12 4.59 5.02
N PHE A 178 0.72 3.99 6.13
CA PHE A 178 1.53 3.08 6.94
C PHE A 178 0.89 1.71 6.99
N HIS A 179 1.68 0.68 6.83
CA HIS A 179 1.29 -0.69 7.14
C HIS A 179 1.68 -1.06 8.58
N ASP A 180 1.11 -2.14 9.11
CA ASP A 180 1.42 -2.70 10.44
C ASP A 180 1.15 -1.80 11.67
N ILE A 181 0.27 -0.81 11.55
CA ILE A 181 -0.02 0.13 12.64
C ILE A 181 -0.65 -0.51 13.89
N SER A 182 -1.15 -1.73 13.77
CA SER A 182 -1.87 -2.48 14.82
C SER A 182 -1.28 -3.88 15.07
N SER A 183 -0.14 -4.21 14.45
CA SER A 183 0.43 -5.55 14.52
C SER A 183 1.17 -5.81 15.84
N ASP A 184 0.84 -6.93 16.52
CA ASP A 184 1.59 -7.39 17.70
C ASP A 184 3.03 -7.78 17.36
N SER A 185 3.30 -8.18 16.12
CA SER A 185 4.65 -8.48 15.61
C SER A 185 5.45 -7.21 15.32
N CYS A 186 4.78 -6.07 15.04
CA CYS A 186 5.39 -4.81 14.62
C CYS A 186 5.03 -3.66 15.57
N LYS A 187 5.12 -3.89 16.89
CA LYS A 187 4.71 -2.93 17.92
C LYS A 187 5.36 -1.55 17.80
N ASP A 188 6.55 -1.50 17.26
CA ASP A 188 7.30 -0.27 17.03
C ASP A 188 6.62 0.62 15.99
N VAL A 189 6.03 0.05 14.95
CA VAL A 189 5.26 0.78 13.94
C VAL A 189 4.01 1.40 14.59
N GLY A 190 3.28 0.61 15.38
CA GLY A 190 2.11 1.08 16.11
C GLY A 190 2.44 2.22 17.07
N ALA A 191 3.56 2.10 17.82
CA ALA A 191 4.04 3.15 18.72
C ALA A 191 4.36 4.44 17.96
N TYR A 192 5.12 4.32 16.85
CA TYR A 192 5.43 5.49 16.01
C TYR A 192 4.16 6.10 15.39
N TRP A 193 3.21 5.28 14.94
CA TRP A 193 1.95 5.77 14.38
C TRP A 193 1.18 6.66 15.36
N GLN A 194 1.11 6.29 16.65
CA GLN A 194 0.46 7.14 17.66
C GLN A 194 1.19 8.48 17.83
N GLU A 195 2.52 8.49 17.87
CA GLU A 195 3.30 9.73 17.93
C GLU A 195 3.13 10.58 16.69
N HIS A 196 3.12 9.96 15.51
CA HIS A 196 2.90 10.62 14.23
C HIS A 196 1.55 11.34 14.18
N LYS A 197 0.47 10.68 14.67
CA LYS A 197 -0.85 11.32 14.80
C LYS A 197 -0.82 12.56 15.71
N ILE A 198 -0.14 12.46 16.85
CA ILE A 198 -0.02 13.58 17.78
C ILE A 198 0.76 14.75 17.14
N ALA A 199 1.91 14.45 16.53
CA ALA A 199 2.79 15.45 15.93
C ALA A 199 2.13 16.22 14.77
N HIS A 200 1.30 15.55 13.99
CA HIS A 200 0.71 16.10 12.75
C HIS A 200 -0.80 16.40 12.85
N ASN A 201 -1.42 16.31 14.04
CA ASN A 201 -2.84 16.55 14.23
C ASN A 201 -3.31 17.94 13.74
N GLY A 202 -2.44 18.94 13.78
CA GLY A 202 -2.74 20.30 13.29
C GLY A 202 -2.88 20.39 11.76
N THR A 203 -2.17 19.52 11.01
CA THR A 203 -1.99 19.63 9.55
C THR A 203 -2.59 18.46 8.77
N HIS A 204 -2.83 17.30 9.39
CA HIS A 204 -3.33 16.09 8.74
C HIS A 204 -4.62 15.58 9.34
N HIS A 205 -5.40 14.89 8.52
CA HIS A 205 -6.45 13.96 8.94
C HIS A 205 -5.90 12.55 8.99
N PHE A 206 -6.48 11.70 9.86
CA PHE A 206 -6.05 10.32 10.05
C PHE A 206 -7.21 9.35 9.90
N LEU A 207 -6.93 8.22 9.24
CA LEU A 207 -7.84 7.08 9.14
C LEU A 207 -7.08 5.82 9.52
N GLU A 208 -7.79 4.85 10.07
CA GLU A 208 -7.26 3.55 10.45
C GLU A 208 -8.19 2.44 9.93
N PHE A 209 -7.60 1.44 9.28
CA PHE A 209 -8.28 0.24 8.82
C PHE A 209 -7.65 -0.92 9.58
N VAL A 210 -8.33 -1.38 10.63
CA VAL A 210 -7.79 -2.35 11.61
C VAL A 210 -8.74 -3.49 11.92
N ASP A 211 -9.83 -3.64 11.17
CA ASP A 211 -10.78 -4.72 11.34
C ASP A 211 -10.11 -6.08 11.08
N GLN A 212 -10.46 -7.08 11.90
CA GLN A 212 -9.87 -8.41 11.87
C GLN A 212 -10.92 -9.50 11.76
N TYR A 213 -10.48 -10.69 11.32
CA TYR A 213 -11.30 -11.90 11.43
C TYR A 213 -11.27 -12.44 12.86
N ASP A 214 -12.37 -13.06 13.29
CA ASP A 214 -12.48 -13.68 14.61
C ASP A 214 -11.47 -14.82 14.84
N SER A 215 -10.97 -15.41 13.75
CA SER A 215 -9.95 -16.47 13.77
C SER A 215 -8.56 -16.00 14.17
N VAL A 216 -8.30 -14.69 14.18
CA VAL A 216 -6.99 -14.11 14.48
C VAL A 216 -6.89 -13.78 15.97
N GLY A 217 -5.92 -14.39 16.63
CA GLY A 217 -5.58 -14.08 18.01
C GLY A 217 -4.60 -12.88 18.09
N GLY A 218 -4.93 -11.88 18.91
CA GLY A 218 -4.11 -10.68 19.05
C GLY A 218 -4.37 -9.62 17.97
N SER A 219 -3.53 -8.61 17.92
CA SER A 219 -3.60 -7.54 16.91
C SER A 219 -2.72 -7.88 15.71
N PHE A 220 -3.25 -7.73 14.50
CA PHE A 220 -2.60 -8.16 13.27
C PHE A 220 -2.66 -7.08 12.17
N LEU A 221 -1.52 -6.78 11.57
CA LEU A 221 -1.34 -5.80 10.49
C LEU A 221 -1.95 -4.42 10.82
N GLY A 222 -2.82 -3.90 9.99
CA GLY A 222 -3.44 -2.59 10.12
C GLY A 222 -2.86 -1.57 9.17
N ILE A 223 -3.73 -0.75 8.57
CA ILE A 223 -3.35 0.31 7.64
C ILE A 223 -3.74 1.65 8.25
N GLY A 224 -2.75 2.55 8.40
CA GLY A 224 -2.93 3.93 8.81
C GLY A 224 -2.78 4.88 7.63
N VAL A 225 -3.64 5.86 7.51
CA VAL A 225 -3.58 6.89 6.48
C VAL A 225 -3.51 8.26 7.12
N ALA A 226 -2.47 9.03 6.81
CA ALA A 226 -2.35 10.45 7.13
C ALA A 226 -2.44 11.26 5.84
N TYR A 227 -3.41 12.19 5.74
CA TYR A 227 -3.53 13.04 4.56
C TYR A 227 -3.68 14.51 4.95
N ARG A 228 -3.09 15.39 4.15
CA ARG A 228 -3.04 16.83 4.44
C ARG A 228 -4.44 17.44 4.48
N LYS A 229 -4.70 18.30 5.45
CA LYS A 229 -5.98 19.03 5.57
C LYS A 229 -6.20 20.05 4.45
N ASP A 230 -5.11 20.58 3.90
CA ASP A 230 -5.13 21.51 2.78
C ASP A 230 -5.12 20.81 1.40
N TRP A 231 -5.10 19.48 1.38
CA TRP A 231 -5.24 18.70 0.16
C TRP A 231 -6.69 18.75 -0.32
N ILE A 232 -6.94 19.70 -1.23
CA ILE A 232 -8.29 20.03 -1.68
C ILE A 232 -8.81 18.92 -2.59
N VAL A 233 -9.93 18.33 -2.17
CA VAL A 233 -10.73 17.43 -3.00
C VAL A 233 -11.40 18.30 -4.08
N VAL A 234 -10.83 18.34 -5.29
CA VAL A 234 -11.54 18.87 -6.45
C VAL A 234 -12.74 17.96 -6.69
N LYS A 235 -13.95 18.49 -6.45
CA LYS A 235 -15.21 17.76 -6.64
C LYS A 235 -15.51 17.56 -8.11
#